data_7b53cc163302ba592212fd5c9a039bd3
#
_entry.id   7b53cc163302ba592212fd5c9a039bd3
#
_cell.length_a   1.000
_cell.length_b   1.000
_cell.length_c   1.000
_cell.angle_alpha   90.00
_cell.angle_beta   90.00
_cell.angle_gamma   90.00
#
_symmetry.space_group_name_H-M   'P 1'
#
loop_
_entity.id
_entity.type
_entity.pdbx_description
1 polymer ?
#
loop_
_entity_poly.entity_id
_entity_poly.type
_entity_poly.pdbx_seq_one_letter_code
_entity_poly.pdbx_strand_id
1 'polypeptide(L)'
;MTKAISIIIPTYKEKENIGFLVERIHNNLAKCDYEIVIIDDNSSDGSEELVADLVRRYPVKIIVRKNKRGLSSAVVDGIASTDSENVIVMDADLQHPPEVLPDIVKALENHDFVMASRYIKGGSPGEWKLSRKIVSKGATLLALPVAPKVKDPMSGFFGFKRSVVNIASLSPTGWKIGLEILVRSKFKAVTEVPYTFVPRAHGESKLSRRIMTEYLKQLFYLYSFKYPILDFMVVGGIGTVINLGVYSLLVLLPALKTFQYNVVGKTYYFPPFILSSLVAIVSNYLMNKAWTFRGWKEQKGGFARYLTMGVIALIPDSGLLIIFVEFGKLPYVLAAALAIVINFIFRFLIARSWVWKSKSSAKK
;
A
#
# COMPACT_ATOMS: atom_id res chain seq x y z
N MET A 1 13.81 31.94 -4.57
CA MET A 1 12.80 31.46 -5.52
C MET A 1 12.69 29.95 -5.37
N THR A 2 11.50 29.41 -5.33
CA THR A 2 11.25 27.96 -5.28
C THR A 2 11.63 27.36 -6.63
N LYS A 3 12.44 26.28 -6.63
CA LYS A 3 12.80 25.56 -7.86
C LYS A 3 11.59 24.85 -8.46
N ALA A 4 11.50 24.81 -9.78
CA ALA A 4 10.40 24.14 -10.46
C ALA A 4 10.45 22.61 -10.31
N ILE A 5 11.66 22.06 -10.19
CA ILE A 5 11.91 20.60 -10.15
C ILE A 5 12.91 20.28 -9.04
N SER A 6 12.61 19.29 -8.19
CA SER A 6 13.56 18.68 -7.26
C SER A 6 13.82 17.22 -7.62
N ILE A 7 15.10 16.86 -7.75
CA ILE A 7 15.53 15.48 -7.98
C ILE A 7 16.02 14.92 -6.66
N ILE A 8 15.26 13.99 -6.09
CA ILE A 8 15.56 13.34 -4.81
C ILE A 8 16.37 12.07 -5.07
N ILE A 9 17.56 11.99 -4.48
CA ILE A 9 18.49 10.89 -4.65
C ILE A 9 18.83 10.32 -3.27
N PRO A 10 18.20 9.21 -2.86
CA PRO A 10 18.59 8.51 -1.64
C PRO A 10 19.94 7.83 -1.83
N THR A 11 20.87 8.00 -0.88
CA THR A 11 22.23 7.43 -0.94
C THR A 11 22.61 6.70 0.32
N TYR A 12 23.40 5.65 0.16
CA TYR A 12 24.15 5.00 1.24
C TYR A 12 25.40 4.32 0.66
N LYS A 13 26.57 4.92 0.93
CA LYS A 13 27.89 4.49 0.41
C LYS A 13 27.96 4.51 -1.12
N GLU A 14 27.60 5.64 -1.73
CA GLU A 14 27.54 5.84 -3.17
C GLU A 14 28.47 6.99 -3.64
N LYS A 15 29.47 7.37 -2.84
CA LYS A 15 30.42 8.48 -3.14
C LYS A 15 30.95 8.42 -4.57
N GLU A 16 31.34 7.23 -5.03
CA GLU A 16 31.96 7.03 -6.35
C GLU A 16 31.02 7.38 -7.51
N ASN A 17 29.71 7.28 -7.29
CA ASN A 17 28.69 7.53 -8.30
C ASN A 17 28.18 8.98 -8.29
N ILE A 18 28.20 9.68 -7.13
CA ILE A 18 27.55 10.98 -6.92
C ILE A 18 28.06 12.03 -7.90
N GLY A 19 29.38 12.19 -8.05
CA GLY A 19 29.96 13.23 -8.89
C GLY A 19 29.53 13.10 -10.34
N PHE A 20 29.64 11.89 -10.87
CA PHE A 20 29.27 11.57 -12.24
C PHE A 20 27.75 11.69 -12.48
N LEU A 21 26.95 11.26 -11.51
CA LEU A 21 25.50 11.38 -11.57
C LEU A 21 25.05 12.85 -11.62
N VAL A 22 25.60 13.69 -10.74
CA VAL A 22 25.27 15.14 -10.67
C VAL A 22 25.61 15.83 -11.98
N GLU A 23 26.77 15.54 -12.57
CA GLU A 23 27.18 16.10 -13.87
C GLU A 23 26.22 15.66 -15.00
N ARG A 24 25.86 14.37 -15.07
CA ARG A 24 24.90 13.88 -16.09
C ARG A 24 23.51 14.47 -15.92
N ILE A 25 23.02 14.64 -14.68
CA ILE A 25 21.75 15.32 -14.42
C ILE A 25 21.81 16.76 -14.94
N HIS A 26 22.88 17.48 -14.61
CA HIS A 26 23.08 18.86 -15.07
C HIS A 26 23.05 18.97 -16.59
N ASN A 27 23.78 18.12 -17.29
CA ASN A 27 23.86 18.12 -18.75
C ASN A 27 22.49 17.89 -19.41
N ASN A 28 21.60 17.10 -18.77
CA ASN A 28 20.26 16.83 -19.29
C ASN A 28 19.22 17.87 -18.89
N LEU A 29 19.41 18.60 -17.80
CA LEU A 29 18.46 19.59 -17.28
C LEU A 29 18.99 21.03 -17.24
N ALA A 30 20.10 21.34 -17.91
CA ALA A 30 20.73 22.67 -17.88
C ALA A 30 19.80 23.83 -18.29
N LYS A 31 18.73 23.55 -19.05
CA LYS A 31 17.71 24.54 -19.46
C LYS A 31 16.51 24.63 -18.51
N CYS A 32 16.46 23.80 -17.49
CA CYS A 32 15.37 23.76 -16.52
C CYS A 32 15.78 24.47 -15.23
N ASP A 33 14.79 24.97 -14.47
CA ASP A 33 15.00 25.43 -13.11
C ASP A 33 14.85 24.24 -12.15
N TYR A 34 15.96 23.67 -11.67
CA TYR A 34 15.97 22.46 -10.87
C TYR A 34 16.94 22.55 -9.69
N GLU A 35 16.76 21.64 -8.73
CA GLU A 35 17.74 21.32 -7.70
C GLU A 35 17.94 19.80 -7.57
N ILE A 36 19.11 19.38 -7.10
CA ILE A 36 19.39 18.00 -6.72
C ILE A 36 19.46 17.93 -5.20
N VAL A 37 18.69 17.01 -4.61
CA VAL A 37 18.65 16.82 -3.16
C VAL A 37 19.12 15.40 -2.85
N ILE A 38 20.34 15.27 -2.39
CA ILE A 38 20.92 14.01 -1.96
C ILE A 38 20.53 13.77 -0.51
N ILE A 39 19.95 12.60 -0.24
CA ILE A 39 19.55 12.19 1.13
C ILE A 39 20.44 11.03 1.55
N ASP A 40 21.43 11.32 2.36
CA ASP A 40 22.45 10.35 2.76
C ASP A 40 22.14 9.69 4.11
N ASP A 41 22.19 8.38 4.18
CA ASP A 41 21.93 7.57 5.36
C ASP A 41 23.17 7.43 6.27
N ASN A 42 23.90 8.54 6.47
CA ASN A 42 25.12 8.61 7.26
C ASN A 42 26.17 7.62 6.77
N SER A 43 26.56 7.78 5.51
CA SER A 43 27.50 6.88 4.82
C SER A 43 28.90 6.90 5.40
N SER A 44 29.35 8.07 5.87
CA SER A 44 30.72 8.29 6.39
C SER A 44 31.81 7.83 5.42
N ASP A 45 31.58 8.02 4.12
CA ASP A 45 32.45 7.63 3.01
C ASP A 45 33.10 8.82 2.28
N GLY A 46 32.84 10.04 2.77
CA GLY A 46 33.30 11.29 2.15
C GLY A 46 32.34 11.85 1.10
N SER A 47 31.07 11.39 1.07
CA SER A 47 30.03 11.95 0.20
C SER A 47 29.69 13.38 0.56
N GLU A 48 29.71 13.75 1.84
CA GLU A 48 29.40 15.10 2.32
C GLU A 48 30.42 16.11 1.82
N GLU A 49 31.70 15.79 1.92
CA GLU A 49 32.80 16.63 1.42
C GLU A 49 32.76 16.77 -0.10
N LEU A 50 32.49 15.68 -0.80
CA LEU A 50 32.33 15.71 -2.25
C LEU A 50 31.20 16.64 -2.69
N VAL A 51 30.03 16.56 -2.04
CA VAL A 51 28.91 17.42 -2.38
C VAL A 51 29.18 18.88 -2.04
N ALA A 52 29.92 19.18 -0.94
CA ALA A 52 30.33 20.53 -0.60
C ALA A 52 31.19 21.20 -1.72
N ASP A 53 31.97 20.40 -2.46
CA ASP A 53 32.68 20.90 -3.63
C ASP A 53 31.79 21.04 -4.87
N LEU A 54 30.83 20.12 -5.07
CA LEU A 54 29.90 20.16 -6.20
C LEU A 54 28.93 21.34 -6.14
N VAL A 55 28.52 21.80 -4.95
CA VAL A 55 27.64 22.96 -4.75
C VAL A 55 28.17 24.22 -5.45
N ARG A 56 29.48 24.37 -5.61
CA ARG A 56 30.08 25.51 -6.29
C ARG A 56 29.78 25.56 -7.80
N ARG A 57 29.38 24.44 -8.40
CA ARG A 57 29.18 24.29 -9.86
C ARG A 57 27.76 23.88 -10.23
N TYR A 58 27.06 23.21 -9.32
CA TYR A 58 25.75 22.61 -9.59
C TYR A 58 24.73 22.96 -8.51
N PRO A 59 23.44 23.04 -8.83
CA PRO A 59 22.37 23.28 -7.84
C PRO A 59 22.09 21.98 -7.04
N VAL A 60 23.05 21.54 -6.24
CA VAL A 60 23.00 20.31 -5.44
C VAL A 60 23.11 20.63 -3.96
N LYS A 61 22.40 19.88 -3.11
CA LYS A 61 22.53 19.89 -1.66
C LYS A 61 22.50 18.47 -1.10
N ILE A 62 23.10 18.25 0.07
CA ILE A 62 23.05 16.98 0.79
C ILE A 62 22.42 17.16 2.16
N ILE A 63 21.59 16.20 2.55
CA ILE A 63 20.98 16.08 3.87
C ILE A 63 21.42 14.76 4.47
N VAL A 64 22.27 14.79 5.49
CA VAL A 64 22.78 13.60 6.18
C VAL A 64 21.83 13.20 7.30
N ARG A 65 21.35 11.97 7.33
CA ARG A 65 20.39 11.44 8.30
C ARG A 65 21.08 10.59 9.38
N LYS A 66 21.46 11.18 10.49
CA LYS A 66 22.23 10.51 11.54
C LYS A 66 21.47 9.39 12.28
N ASN A 67 20.15 9.54 12.49
CA ASN A 67 19.35 8.67 13.36
C ASN A 67 18.28 7.84 12.64
N LYS A 68 18.30 7.81 11.30
CA LYS A 68 17.33 7.11 10.48
C LYS A 68 18.05 6.37 9.35
N ARG A 69 17.54 5.22 8.96
CA ARG A 69 18.03 4.47 7.78
C ARG A 69 16.88 3.89 6.99
N GLY A 70 17.06 3.80 5.69
CA GLY A 70 16.14 3.13 4.77
C GLY A 70 15.70 3.99 3.61
N LEU A 71 15.73 3.42 2.41
CA LEU A 71 15.48 4.08 1.14
C LEU A 71 14.13 4.82 1.13
N SER A 72 13.04 4.15 1.51
CA SER A 72 11.70 4.78 1.48
C SER A 72 11.59 5.98 2.41
N SER A 73 12.18 5.90 3.62
CA SER A 73 12.19 7.03 4.54
C SER A 73 13.10 8.17 4.07
N ALA A 74 14.19 7.85 3.36
CA ALA A 74 15.07 8.86 2.75
C ALA A 74 14.33 9.67 1.68
N VAL A 75 13.58 9.00 0.81
CA VAL A 75 12.75 9.67 -0.19
C VAL A 75 11.68 10.55 0.46
N VAL A 76 11.02 10.09 1.52
CA VAL A 76 10.00 10.90 2.25
C VAL A 76 10.63 12.14 2.88
N ASP A 77 11.80 12.01 3.53
CA ASP A 77 12.53 13.17 4.09
C ASP A 77 12.97 14.14 2.96
N GLY A 78 13.38 13.62 1.79
CA GLY A 78 13.70 14.41 0.60
C GLY A 78 12.50 15.20 0.08
N ILE A 79 11.32 14.55 -0.05
CA ILE A 79 10.08 15.23 -0.47
C ILE A 79 9.69 16.32 0.54
N ALA A 80 9.91 16.09 1.82
CA ALA A 80 9.61 17.06 2.88
C ALA A 80 10.59 18.26 2.88
N SER A 81 11.80 18.11 2.33
CA SER A 81 12.85 19.12 2.32
C SER A 81 12.80 20.09 1.12
N THR A 82 11.81 19.94 0.23
CA THR A 82 11.64 20.77 -0.95
C THR A 82 10.21 21.31 -1.06
N ASP A 83 10.08 22.48 -1.67
CA ASP A 83 8.81 23.09 -2.04
C ASP A 83 8.60 23.15 -3.57
N SER A 84 9.45 22.47 -4.35
CA SER A 84 9.32 22.38 -5.80
C SER A 84 7.97 21.80 -6.23
N GLU A 85 7.41 22.32 -7.31
CA GLU A 85 6.14 21.83 -7.87
C GLU A 85 6.25 20.37 -8.31
N ASN A 86 7.35 20.02 -8.97
CA ASN A 86 7.60 18.68 -9.49
C ASN A 86 8.73 18.02 -8.70
N VAL A 87 8.52 16.80 -8.30
CA VAL A 87 9.51 15.97 -7.61
C VAL A 87 9.80 14.74 -8.46
N ILE A 88 11.08 14.46 -8.69
CA ILE A 88 11.54 13.26 -9.37
C ILE A 88 12.42 12.49 -8.39
N VAL A 89 12.25 11.18 -8.34
CA VAL A 89 13.04 10.27 -7.50
C VAL A 89 13.82 9.33 -8.40
N MET A 90 15.12 9.16 -8.14
CA MET A 90 15.99 8.20 -8.82
C MET A 90 17.07 7.68 -7.89
N ASP A 91 17.58 6.48 -8.18
CA ASP A 91 18.67 5.88 -7.41
C ASP A 91 20.04 6.47 -7.81
N ALA A 92 21.01 6.41 -6.89
CA ALA A 92 22.36 6.97 -7.09
C ALA A 92 23.29 6.06 -7.90
N ASP A 93 22.95 4.79 -8.12
CA ASP A 93 23.84 3.74 -8.66
C ASP A 93 23.96 3.72 -10.21
N LEU A 94 23.50 4.80 -10.86
CA LEU A 94 23.51 4.99 -12.32
C LEU A 94 22.68 3.97 -13.13
N GLN A 95 21.92 3.10 -12.48
CA GLN A 95 21.02 2.17 -13.15
C GLN A 95 19.78 2.88 -13.75
N HIS A 96 19.46 4.06 -13.24
CA HIS A 96 18.47 4.98 -13.77
C HIS A 96 19.16 6.04 -14.62
N PRO A 97 19.10 5.96 -15.97
CA PRO A 97 19.82 6.89 -16.84
C PRO A 97 19.24 8.30 -16.76
N PRO A 98 20.06 9.32 -16.41
CA PRO A 98 19.61 10.72 -16.33
C PRO A 98 19.07 11.28 -17.65
N GLU A 99 19.38 10.67 -18.77
CA GLU A 99 18.90 11.02 -20.12
C GLU A 99 17.35 10.88 -20.24
N VAL A 100 16.70 10.15 -19.34
CA VAL A 100 15.23 10.01 -19.26
C VAL A 100 14.57 11.18 -18.53
N LEU A 101 15.33 11.97 -17.76
CA LEU A 101 14.79 13.10 -17.01
C LEU A 101 14.01 14.11 -17.85
N PRO A 102 14.47 14.53 -19.03
CA PRO A 102 13.70 15.44 -19.89
C PRO A 102 12.32 14.89 -20.28
N ASP A 103 12.22 13.59 -20.55
CA ASP A 103 10.95 12.95 -20.90
C ASP A 103 10.00 12.90 -19.69
N ILE A 104 10.52 12.65 -18.48
CA ILE A 104 9.72 12.71 -17.24
C ILE A 104 9.22 14.13 -17.01
N VAL A 105 10.09 15.15 -17.13
CA VAL A 105 9.73 16.56 -16.95
C VAL A 105 8.63 16.96 -17.93
N LYS A 106 8.79 16.66 -19.21
CA LYS A 106 7.80 16.92 -20.26
C LYS A 106 6.46 16.22 -19.97
N ALA A 107 6.51 14.98 -19.53
CA ALA A 107 5.29 14.23 -19.20
C ALA A 107 4.55 14.82 -17.98
N LEU A 108 5.26 15.40 -16.99
CA LEU A 108 4.68 16.05 -15.83
C LEU A 108 3.92 17.34 -16.15
N GLU A 109 4.13 17.96 -17.31
CA GLU A 109 3.31 19.09 -17.75
C GLU A 109 1.82 18.74 -17.81
N ASN A 110 1.49 17.52 -18.27
CA ASN A 110 0.12 17.07 -18.50
C ASN A 110 -0.33 15.93 -17.56
N HIS A 111 0.56 15.44 -16.70
CA HIS A 111 0.27 14.31 -15.80
C HIS A 111 0.66 14.64 -14.37
N ASP A 112 -0.04 14.02 -13.42
CA ASP A 112 0.22 14.20 -11.99
C ASP A 112 1.30 13.23 -11.47
N PHE A 113 1.48 12.09 -12.19
CA PHE A 113 2.47 11.07 -11.86
C PHE A 113 3.01 10.42 -13.14
N VAL A 114 4.32 10.25 -13.20
CA VAL A 114 5.05 9.64 -14.32
C VAL A 114 5.95 8.54 -13.77
N MET A 115 5.80 7.31 -14.26
CA MET A 115 6.69 6.20 -13.92
C MET A 115 7.63 5.94 -15.08
N ALA A 116 8.95 5.94 -14.84
CA ALA A 116 9.88 5.40 -15.81
C ALA A 116 9.75 3.86 -15.80
N SER A 117 9.49 3.27 -16.96
CA SER A 117 9.02 1.89 -17.11
C SER A 117 9.95 1.08 -18.01
N ARG A 118 10.28 -0.13 -17.56
CA ARG A 118 11.04 -1.13 -18.30
C ARG A 118 10.11 -2.03 -19.15
N TYR A 119 8.81 -1.95 -18.95
CA TYR A 119 7.83 -2.90 -19.49
C TYR A 119 6.84 -2.29 -20.50
N ILE A 120 7.07 -1.07 -20.93
CA ILE A 120 6.37 -0.46 -22.08
C ILE A 120 7.23 -0.50 -23.33
N LYS A 121 6.65 -0.20 -24.50
CA LYS A 121 7.37 -0.13 -25.79
C LYS A 121 8.53 0.89 -25.68
N GLY A 122 9.74 0.48 -26.02
CA GLY A 122 10.96 1.28 -25.86
C GLY A 122 11.68 1.11 -24.53
N GLY A 123 11.07 0.45 -23.54
CA GLY A 123 11.71 0.11 -22.26
C GLY A 123 12.33 -1.28 -22.27
N SER A 124 13.34 -1.51 -21.40
CA SER A 124 14.01 -2.80 -21.25
C SER A 124 14.53 -3.02 -19.82
N PRO A 125 14.44 -4.23 -19.27
CA PRO A 125 15.12 -4.58 -18.02
C PRO A 125 16.63 -4.79 -18.20
N GLY A 126 17.16 -4.60 -19.41
CA GLY A 126 18.56 -4.82 -19.72
C GLY A 126 19.00 -6.29 -19.64
N GLU A 127 20.28 -6.51 -19.35
CA GLU A 127 20.90 -7.84 -19.31
C GLU A 127 20.68 -8.59 -17.98
N TRP A 128 19.44 -8.63 -17.51
CA TRP A 128 19.15 -9.38 -16.29
C TRP A 128 19.16 -10.89 -16.52
N LYS A 129 19.72 -11.63 -15.57
CA LYS A 129 19.58 -13.09 -15.51
C LYS A 129 18.10 -13.48 -15.51
N LEU A 130 17.77 -14.60 -16.12
CA LEU A 130 16.40 -15.11 -16.24
C LEU A 130 15.68 -15.19 -14.87
N SER A 131 16.37 -15.68 -13.84
CA SER A 131 15.84 -15.74 -12.47
C SER A 131 15.41 -14.39 -11.94
N ARG A 132 16.20 -13.33 -12.17
CA ARG A 132 15.87 -11.96 -11.78
C ARG A 132 14.66 -11.43 -12.56
N LYS A 133 14.55 -11.75 -13.86
CA LYS A 133 13.40 -11.39 -14.69
C LYS A 133 12.11 -12.04 -14.17
N ILE A 134 12.16 -13.33 -13.79
CA ILE A 134 11.00 -14.05 -13.22
C ILE A 134 10.57 -13.44 -11.90
N VAL A 135 11.51 -13.21 -10.97
CA VAL A 135 11.20 -12.61 -9.66
C VAL A 135 10.60 -11.21 -9.82
N SER A 136 11.20 -10.38 -10.70
CA SER A 136 10.69 -9.03 -10.96
C SER A 136 9.29 -9.03 -11.59
N LYS A 137 9.04 -9.91 -12.57
CA LYS A 137 7.69 -10.06 -13.16
C LYS A 137 6.67 -10.56 -12.14
N GLY A 138 7.04 -11.53 -11.31
CA GLY A 138 6.18 -12.01 -10.22
C GLY A 138 5.83 -10.91 -9.22
N ALA A 139 6.82 -10.12 -8.78
CA ALA A 139 6.60 -8.98 -7.92
C ALA A 139 5.70 -7.93 -8.58
N THR A 140 5.93 -7.62 -9.85
CA THR A 140 5.09 -6.70 -10.65
C THR A 140 3.65 -7.21 -10.70
N LEU A 141 3.43 -8.48 -11.04
CA LEU A 141 2.09 -9.08 -11.12
C LEU A 141 1.31 -8.96 -9.81
N LEU A 142 1.99 -9.18 -8.68
CA LEU A 142 1.40 -9.00 -7.35
C LEU A 142 1.05 -7.54 -7.03
N ALA A 143 1.76 -6.55 -7.61
CA ALA A 143 1.49 -5.13 -7.38
C ALA A 143 0.40 -4.57 -8.31
N LEU A 144 0.18 -5.13 -9.50
CA LEU A 144 -0.78 -4.60 -10.49
C LEU A 144 -2.20 -4.38 -9.96
N PRO A 145 -2.81 -5.26 -9.13
CA PRO A 145 -4.15 -5.02 -8.61
C PRO A 145 -4.25 -3.75 -7.77
N VAL A 146 -3.19 -3.38 -7.03
CA VAL A 146 -3.17 -2.13 -6.27
C VAL A 146 -2.73 -0.93 -7.10
N ALA A 147 -1.97 -1.13 -8.18
CA ALA A 147 -1.44 -0.08 -9.07
C ALA A 147 -1.78 -0.32 -10.56
N PRO A 148 -3.06 -0.43 -10.97
CA PRO A 148 -3.45 -0.86 -12.32
C PRO A 148 -3.17 0.18 -13.41
N LYS A 149 -2.78 1.41 -13.05
CA LYS A 149 -2.51 2.49 -14.01
C LYS A 149 -1.11 2.43 -14.64
N VAL A 150 -0.23 1.57 -14.15
CA VAL A 150 1.17 1.45 -14.62
C VAL A 150 1.53 -0.01 -14.85
N LYS A 151 2.44 -0.27 -15.80
CA LYS A 151 2.95 -1.62 -16.11
C LYS A 151 4.18 -1.97 -15.28
N ASP A 152 4.93 -0.95 -14.81
CA ASP A 152 6.13 -1.14 -13.98
C ASP A 152 6.02 -0.47 -12.61
N PRO A 153 5.10 -0.90 -11.74
CA PRO A 153 4.94 -0.32 -10.40
C PRO A 153 6.13 -0.58 -9.47
N MET A 154 7.09 -1.39 -9.92
CA MET A 154 8.30 -1.74 -9.17
C MET A 154 9.49 -0.84 -9.47
N SER A 155 9.37 0.10 -10.42
CA SER A 155 10.43 1.05 -10.73
C SER A 155 10.72 1.98 -9.55
N GLY A 156 12.01 2.27 -9.32
CA GLY A 156 12.48 3.29 -8.37
C GLY A 156 12.64 4.67 -9.03
N PHE A 157 12.40 4.78 -10.34
CA PHE A 157 12.54 5.99 -11.12
C PHE A 157 11.16 6.53 -11.51
N PHE A 158 10.75 7.64 -10.91
CA PHE A 158 9.43 8.22 -11.10
C PHE A 158 9.40 9.70 -10.74
N GLY A 159 8.42 10.42 -11.31
CA GLY A 159 8.16 11.82 -11.00
C GLY A 159 6.69 12.06 -10.67
N PHE A 160 6.40 13.13 -9.92
CA PHE A 160 5.04 13.49 -9.55
C PHE A 160 4.91 14.97 -9.18
N LYS A 161 3.69 15.49 -9.28
CA LYS A 161 3.34 16.82 -8.75
C LYS A 161 3.22 16.76 -7.23
N ARG A 162 4.04 17.52 -6.51
CA ARG A 162 4.11 17.51 -5.05
C ARG A 162 2.76 17.80 -4.37
N SER A 163 1.96 18.69 -4.95
CA SER A 163 0.65 19.09 -4.43
C SER A 163 -0.36 17.94 -4.29
N VAL A 164 -0.18 16.85 -5.05
CA VAL A 164 -1.09 15.69 -5.04
C VAL A 164 -0.71 14.66 -3.97
N VAL A 165 0.53 14.74 -3.43
CA VAL A 165 1.05 13.79 -2.44
C VAL A 165 0.87 14.33 -1.03
N ASN A 166 0.14 13.60 -0.21
CA ASN A 166 0.07 13.88 1.22
C ASN A 166 1.14 13.07 1.97
N ILE A 167 2.27 13.70 2.28
CA ILE A 167 3.40 13.08 2.96
C ILE A 167 2.99 12.42 4.28
N ALA A 168 2.11 13.04 5.07
CA ALA A 168 1.63 12.51 6.35
C ALA A 168 0.82 11.21 6.21
N SER A 169 0.35 10.88 5.02
CA SER A 169 -0.36 9.62 4.75
C SER A 169 0.57 8.46 4.39
N LEU A 170 1.83 8.74 4.10
CA LEU A 170 2.82 7.73 3.75
C LEU A 170 3.29 6.99 5.00
N SER A 171 3.52 5.68 4.85
CA SER A 171 4.10 4.82 5.87
C SER A 171 5.35 4.16 5.26
N PRO A 172 6.50 4.88 5.22
CA PRO A 172 7.66 4.50 4.43
C PRO A 172 8.32 3.23 4.97
N THR A 173 7.75 2.10 4.61
CA THR A 173 8.26 0.76 4.92
C THR A 173 8.80 0.11 3.65
N GLY A 174 9.95 -0.58 3.77
CA GLY A 174 10.54 -1.31 2.65
C GLY A 174 11.22 -0.42 1.59
N TRP A 175 11.24 -0.88 0.34
CA TRP A 175 12.07 -0.37 -0.74
C TRP A 175 11.30 0.22 -1.92
N LYS A 176 9.96 0.13 -1.93
CA LYS A 176 9.11 0.50 -3.07
C LYS A 176 8.22 1.70 -2.75
N ILE A 177 8.86 2.82 -2.41
CA ILE A 177 8.16 4.06 -2.07
C ILE A 177 7.34 4.61 -3.24
N GLY A 178 7.78 4.45 -4.49
CA GLY A 178 7.02 4.87 -5.68
C GLY A 178 5.67 4.17 -5.77
N LEU A 179 5.63 2.85 -5.50
CA LEU A 179 4.38 2.09 -5.41
C LEU A 179 3.46 2.62 -4.30
N GLU A 180 4.02 2.93 -3.13
CA GLU A 180 3.24 3.46 -2.01
C GLU A 180 2.65 4.83 -2.33
N ILE A 181 3.46 5.76 -2.87
CA ILE A 181 3.00 7.07 -3.31
C ILE A 181 1.89 6.93 -4.35
N LEU A 182 2.08 6.07 -5.35
CA LEU A 182 1.09 5.83 -6.40
C LEU A 182 -0.26 5.31 -5.85
N VAL A 183 -0.23 4.43 -4.85
CA VAL A 183 -1.44 3.83 -4.28
C VAL A 183 -2.15 4.75 -3.28
N ARG A 184 -1.38 5.49 -2.46
CA ARG A 184 -1.95 6.32 -1.38
C ARG A 184 -2.34 7.73 -1.82
N SER A 185 -1.83 8.20 -2.95
CA SER A 185 -2.15 9.52 -3.50
C SER A 185 -3.29 9.45 -4.52
N LYS A 186 -3.95 10.59 -4.76
CA LYS A 186 -5.11 10.67 -5.66
C LYS A 186 -4.71 11.29 -6.99
N PHE A 187 -3.86 10.59 -7.74
CA PHE A 187 -3.49 11.01 -9.08
C PHE A 187 -4.65 10.84 -10.07
N LYS A 188 -4.96 11.89 -10.83
CA LYS A 188 -5.95 11.88 -11.90
C LYS A 188 -5.32 11.37 -13.19
N ALA A 189 -4.21 11.95 -13.60
CA ALA A 189 -3.46 11.61 -14.80
C ALA A 189 -2.14 10.92 -14.45
N VAL A 190 -1.99 9.66 -14.87
CA VAL A 190 -0.80 8.83 -14.67
C VAL A 190 -0.32 8.33 -16.02
N THR A 191 0.99 8.40 -16.27
CA THR A 191 1.60 7.88 -17.48
C THR A 191 2.93 7.19 -17.20
N GLU A 192 3.48 6.54 -18.22
CA GLU A 192 4.79 5.91 -18.18
C GLU A 192 5.67 6.42 -19.31
N VAL A 193 6.98 6.59 -19.02
CA VAL A 193 8.01 6.87 -20.01
C VAL A 193 8.97 5.68 -20.09
N PRO A 194 9.43 5.28 -21.30
CA PRO A 194 10.29 4.11 -21.42
C PRO A 194 11.72 4.43 -20.94
N TYR A 195 12.34 3.43 -20.29
CA TYR A 195 13.78 3.46 -20.07
C TYR A 195 14.40 2.07 -20.12
N THR A 196 15.69 2.01 -20.45
CA THR A 196 16.47 0.79 -20.38
C THR A 196 17.26 0.78 -19.08
N PHE A 197 17.07 -0.26 -18.28
CA PHE A 197 17.81 -0.44 -17.04
C PHE A 197 19.26 -0.78 -17.34
N VAL A 198 20.20 0.04 -16.87
CA VAL A 198 21.63 -0.10 -17.15
C VAL A 198 22.30 -0.97 -16.07
N PRO A 199 23.31 -1.78 -16.38
CA PRO A 199 24.15 -2.43 -15.37
C PRO A 199 24.76 -1.40 -14.41
N ARG A 200 24.95 -1.78 -13.14
CA ARG A 200 25.63 -0.91 -12.15
C ARG A 200 27.05 -0.62 -12.61
N ALA A 201 27.48 0.62 -12.42
CA ALA A 201 28.89 0.99 -12.64
C ALA A 201 29.76 0.40 -11.52
N HIS A 202 29.31 0.48 -10.25
CA HIS A 202 30.02 -0.02 -9.07
C HIS A 202 29.03 -0.65 -8.07
N GLY A 203 29.47 -1.63 -7.26
CA GLY A 203 28.73 -2.26 -6.19
C GLY A 203 27.93 -3.52 -6.54
N GLU A 204 27.45 -4.23 -5.53
CA GLU A 204 26.72 -5.51 -5.65
C GLU A 204 25.20 -5.36 -5.49
N SER A 205 24.44 -6.30 -6.07
CA SER A 205 22.98 -6.35 -5.94
C SER A 205 22.56 -6.79 -4.53
N LYS A 206 21.80 -5.95 -3.83
CA LYS A 206 21.35 -6.18 -2.44
C LYS A 206 20.05 -7.04 -2.35
N LEU A 207 19.70 -7.82 -3.40
CA LEU A 207 18.49 -8.65 -3.35
C LEU A 207 18.65 -9.77 -2.29
N SER A 208 17.96 -9.64 -1.16
CA SER A 208 18.00 -10.59 -0.05
C SER A 208 16.60 -11.09 0.30
N ARG A 209 16.51 -12.22 1.04
CA ARG A 209 15.24 -12.73 1.58
C ARG A 209 14.52 -11.68 2.46
N ARG A 210 15.29 -10.83 3.15
CA ARG A 210 14.75 -9.74 3.95
C ARG A 210 13.99 -8.73 3.09
N ILE A 211 14.56 -8.31 1.94
CA ILE A 211 13.92 -7.37 1.02
C ILE A 211 12.60 -7.95 0.47
N MET A 212 12.57 -9.24 0.17
CA MET A 212 11.36 -9.92 -0.29
C MET A 212 10.25 -9.90 0.79
N THR A 213 10.61 -10.22 2.04
CA THR A 213 9.64 -10.17 3.15
C THR A 213 9.15 -8.76 3.45
N GLU A 214 10.02 -7.75 3.39
CA GLU A 214 9.64 -6.34 3.54
C GLU A 214 8.68 -5.91 2.42
N TYR A 215 8.95 -6.33 1.18
CA TYR A 215 8.06 -6.08 0.04
C TYR A 215 6.68 -6.73 0.23
N LEU A 216 6.61 -8.00 0.63
CA LEU A 216 5.34 -8.68 0.86
C LEU A 216 4.54 -8.02 1.99
N LYS A 217 5.20 -7.58 3.08
CA LYS A 217 4.57 -6.80 4.14
C LYS A 217 4.03 -5.47 3.62
N GLN A 218 4.83 -4.72 2.84
CA GLN A 218 4.39 -3.47 2.23
C GLN A 218 3.17 -3.70 1.33
N LEU A 219 3.23 -4.73 0.49
CA LEU A 219 2.13 -5.08 -0.42
C LEU A 219 0.85 -5.42 0.35
N PHE A 220 0.96 -6.22 1.43
CA PHE A 220 -0.18 -6.51 2.32
C PHE A 220 -0.83 -5.23 2.85
N TYR A 221 -0.03 -4.27 3.37
CA TYR A 221 -0.57 -2.99 3.85
C TYR A 221 -1.20 -2.14 2.74
N LEU A 222 -0.69 -2.21 1.50
CA LEU A 222 -1.27 -1.51 0.36
C LEU A 222 -2.60 -2.15 -0.09
N TYR A 223 -2.70 -3.49 -0.04
CA TYR A 223 -3.96 -4.19 -0.27
C TYR A 223 -5.01 -3.85 0.78
N SER A 224 -4.64 -3.89 2.07
CA SER A 224 -5.51 -3.47 3.18
C SER A 224 -5.99 -2.02 3.01
N PHE A 225 -5.09 -1.12 2.63
CA PHE A 225 -5.44 0.28 2.38
C PHE A 225 -6.44 0.45 1.23
N LYS A 226 -6.22 -0.25 0.11
CA LYS A 226 -7.03 -0.12 -1.11
C LYS A 226 -8.33 -0.92 -1.05
N TYR A 227 -8.29 -2.08 -0.43
CA TYR A 227 -9.39 -3.04 -0.37
C TYR A 227 -9.74 -3.45 1.07
N PRO A 228 -10.31 -2.57 1.89
CA PRO A 228 -10.64 -2.88 3.29
C PRO A 228 -11.58 -4.08 3.46
N ILE A 229 -12.28 -4.47 2.40
CA ILE A 229 -13.15 -5.65 2.39
C ILE A 229 -12.38 -6.95 2.65
N LEU A 230 -11.11 -7.03 2.24
CA LEU A 230 -10.25 -8.19 2.49
C LEU A 230 -9.95 -8.34 3.98
N ASP A 231 -9.62 -7.23 4.65
CA ASP A 231 -9.38 -7.23 6.09
C ASP A 231 -10.66 -7.57 6.85
N PHE A 232 -11.81 -7.02 6.41
CA PHE A 232 -13.11 -7.32 6.98
C PHE A 232 -13.47 -8.82 6.88
N MET A 233 -13.09 -9.46 5.76
CA MET A 233 -13.24 -10.90 5.55
C MET A 233 -12.38 -11.71 6.53
N VAL A 234 -11.11 -11.34 6.71
CA VAL A 234 -10.21 -11.99 7.66
C VAL A 234 -10.74 -11.87 9.09
N VAL A 235 -11.15 -10.66 9.48
CA VAL A 235 -11.75 -10.39 10.80
C VAL A 235 -13.02 -11.22 11.01
N GLY A 236 -13.88 -11.32 9.98
CA GLY A 236 -15.09 -12.16 10.04
C GLY A 236 -14.76 -13.64 10.23
N GLY A 237 -13.73 -14.15 9.54
CA GLY A 237 -13.24 -15.52 9.71
C GLY A 237 -12.71 -15.78 11.12
N ILE A 238 -11.90 -14.88 11.67
CA ILE A 238 -11.41 -14.96 13.06
C ILE A 238 -12.60 -14.96 14.03
N GLY A 239 -13.59 -14.08 13.82
CA GLY A 239 -14.78 -14.00 14.63
C GLY A 239 -15.62 -15.29 14.62
N THR A 240 -15.66 -15.98 13.47
CA THR A 240 -16.29 -17.31 13.36
C THR A 240 -15.56 -18.34 14.22
N VAL A 241 -14.24 -18.37 14.18
CA VAL A 241 -13.43 -19.27 15.03
C VAL A 241 -13.65 -18.96 16.52
N ILE A 242 -13.68 -17.68 16.91
CA ILE A 242 -13.98 -17.24 18.29
C ILE A 242 -15.38 -17.70 18.68
N ASN A 243 -16.39 -17.48 17.84
CA ASN A 243 -17.78 -17.90 18.10
C ASN A 243 -17.86 -19.41 18.37
N LEU A 244 -17.31 -20.21 17.47
CA LEU A 244 -17.31 -21.68 17.60
C LEU A 244 -16.57 -22.14 18.86
N GLY A 245 -15.41 -21.57 19.14
CA GLY A 245 -14.62 -21.90 20.34
C GLY A 245 -15.37 -21.55 21.63
N VAL A 246 -15.92 -20.35 21.74
CA VAL A 246 -16.70 -19.90 22.90
C VAL A 246 -17.98 -20.75 23.04
N TYR A 247 -18.71 -21.00 21.95
CA TYR A 247 -19.88 -21.86 21.97
C TYR A 247 -19.54 -23.25 22.50
N SER A 248 -18.49 -23.87 21.99
CA SER A 248 -18.06 -25.20 22.42
C SER A 248 -17.71 -25.27 23.91
N LEU A 249 -17.09 -24.22 24.45
CA LEU A 249 -16.79 -24.12 25.87
C LEU A 249 -18.06 -23.92 26.72
N LEU A 250 -18.97 -23.04 26.29
CA LEU A 250 -20.21 -22.75 27.03
C LEU A 250 -21.16 -23.94 27.08
N VAL A 251 -21.19 -24.79 26.06
CA VAL A 251 -22.00 -26.01 26.03
C VAL A 251 -21.52 -27.04 27.07
N LEU A 252 -20.30 -26.94 27.60
CA LEU A 252 -19.83 -27.79 28.69
C LEU A 252 -20.45 -27.42 30.03
N LEU A 253 -21.05 -26.22 30.17
CA LEU A 253 -21.66 -25.74 31.39
C LEU A 253 -23.13 -26.20 31.49
N PRO A 254 -23.51 -27.10 32.46
CA PRO A 254 -24.88 -27.61 32.57
C PRO A 254 -25.94 -26.51 32.75
N ALA A 255 -25.62 -25.44 33.48
CA ALA A 255 -26.52 -24.32 33.74
C ALA A 255 -26.97 -23.57 32.46
N LEU A 256 -26.22 -23.69 31.35
CA LEU A 256 -26.54 -23.02 30.08
C LEU A 256 -27.29 -23.92 29.09
N LYS A 257 -27.63 -25.17 29.47
CA LYS A 257 -28.36 -26.12 28.62
C LYS A 257 -29.86 -26.07 28.78
N THR A 258 -30.41 -24.99 29.36
CA THR A 258 -31.83 -24.89 29.76
C THR A 258 -32.80 -24.75 28.58
N PHE A 259 -32.36 -24.10 27.49
CA PHE A 259 -33.15 -23.94 26.25
C PHE A 259 -32.44 -24.60 25.09
N GLN A 260 -33.02 -25.64 24.54
CA GLN A 260 -32.42 -26.38 23.41
C GLN A 260 -33.39 -26.40 22.22
N TYR A 261 -32.82 -26.47 21.02
CA TYR A 261 -33.54 -26.65 19.77
C TYR A 261 -32.83 -27.67 18.89
N ASN A 262 -33.57 -28.40 18.08
CA ASN A 262 -33.02 -29.43 17.20
C ASN A 262 -33.02 -28.95 15.74
N VAL A 263 -31.88 -29.04 15.08
CA VAL A 263 -31.75 -28.74 13.67
C VAL A 263 -31.00 -29.90 12.99
N VAL A 264 -31.63 -30.53 12.00
CA VAL A 264 -31.04 -31.61 11.20
C VAL A 264 -30.44 -32.72 12.10
N GLY A 265 -31.21 -33.16 13.12
CA GLY A 265 -30.79 -34.24 14.03
C GLY A 265 -29.69 -33.87 15.04
N LYS A 266 -29.30 -32.61 15.13
CA LYS A 266 -28.33 -32.12 16.13
C LYS A 266 -29.02 -31.16 17.12
N THR A 267 -28.68 -31.32 18.40
CA THR A 267 -29.18 -30.45 19.48
C THR A 267 -28.27 -29.23 19.65
N TYR A 268 -28.87 -28.06 19.64
CA TYR A 268 -28.21 -26.77 19.89
C TYR A 268 -28.80 -26.13 21.13
N TYR A 269 -27.98 -25.33 21.84
CA TYR A 269 -28.35 -24.63 23.05
C TYR A 269 -28.40 -23.12 22.82
N PHE A 270 -29.55 -22.51 23.11
CA PHE A 270 -29.80 -21.10 22.81
C PHE A 270 -28.94 -20.12 23.64
N PRO A 271 -28.79 -20.28 25.00
CA PRO A 271 -27.95 -19.37 25.78
C PRO A 271 -26.48 -19.39 25.36
N PRO A 272 -25.80 -20.53 25.14
CA PRO A 272 -24.45 -20.58 24.56
C PRO A 272 -24.35 -19.91 23.21
N PHE A 273 -25.35 -20.05 22.33
CA PHE A 273 -25.37 -19.40 21.01
C PHE A 273 -25.41 -17.88 21.12
N ILE A 274 -26.28 -17.32 21.97
CA ILE A 274 -26.35 -15.86 22.14
C ILE A 274 -25.07 -15.32 22.75
N LEU A 275 -24.55 -15.93 23.80
CA LEU A 275 -23.34 -15.46 24.47
C LEU A 275 -22.12 -15.54 23.56
N SER A 276 -21.92 -16.64 22.82
CA SER A 276 -20.82 -16.78 21.89
C SER A 276 -20.90 -15.77 20.74
N SER A 277 -22.12 -15.53 20.22
CA SER A 277 -22.36 -14.53 19.18
C SER A 277 -22.05 -13.11 19.66
N LEU A 278 -22.43 -12.75 20.88
CA LEU A 278 -22.09 -11.45 21.47
C LEU A 278 -20.57 -11.27 21.61
N VAL A 279 -19.87 -12.30 22.11
CA VAL A 279 -18.39 -12.26 22.20
C VAL A 279 -17.76 -12.08 20.83
N ALA A 280 -18.23 -12.81 19.80
CA ALA A 280 -17.74 -12.68 18.44
C ALA A 280 -18.02 -11.29 17.85
N ILE A 281 -19.21 -10.71 18.07
CA ILE A 281 -19.56 -9.34 17.61
C ILE A 281 -18.64 -8.31 18.26
N VAL A 282 -18.40 -8.39 19.58
CA VAL A 282 -17.49 -7.48 20.29
C VAL A 282 -16.08 -7.62 19.76
N SER A 283 -15.56 -8.85 19.63
CA SER A 283 -14.24 -9.13 19.09
C SER A 283 -14.09 -8.57 17.66
N ASN A 284 -15.07 -8.82 16.80
CA ASN A 284 -15.10 -8.30 15.43
C ASN A 284 -15.12 -6.77 15.38
N TYR A 285 -15.88 -6.12 16.26
CA TYR A 285 -15.88 -4.66 16.36
C TYR A 285 -14.50 -4.13 16.70
N LEU A 286 -13.85 -4.68 17.74
CA LEU A 286 -12.54 -4.24 18.19
C LEU A 286 -11.46 -4.45 17.11
N MET A 287 -11.46 -5.63 16.47
CA MET A 287 -10.53 -5.93 15.37
C MET A 287 -10.78 -5.04 14.15
N ASN A 288 -12.03 -4.83 13.75
CA ASN A 288 -12.35 -3.95 12.63
C ASN A 288 -11.96 -2.48 12.90
N LYS A 289 -12.15 -2.00 14.14
CA LYS A 289 -11.71 -0.66 14.55
C LYS A 289 -10.20 -0.51 14.52
N ALA A 290 -9.47 -1.51 15.01
CA ALA A 290 -8.02 -1.47 15.11
C ALA A 290 -7.32 -1.74 13.77
N TRP A 291 -7.93 -2.51 12.90
CA TRP A 291 -7.30 -3.01 11.66
C TRP A 291 -8.04 -2.55 10.40
N THR A 292 -9.23 -3.08 10.08
CA THR A 292 -9.95 -2.83 8.82
C THR A 292 -10.21 -1.34 8.56
N PHE A 293 -10.70 -0.63 9.57
CA PHE A 293 -11.06 0.79 9.50
C PHE A 293 -10.06 1.70 10.23
N ARG A 294 -8.80 1.26 10.34
CA ARG A 294 -7.74 2.06 10.95
C ARG A 294 -7.61 3.42 10.29
N GLY A 295 -7.70 4.49 11.10
CA GLY A 295 -7.63 5.87 10.63
C GLY A 295 -8.91 6.41 10.01
N TRP A 296 -10.00 5.63 9.94
CA TRP A 296 -11.33 6.12 9.60
C TRP A 296 -11.99 6.76 10.83
N LYS A 297 -12.92 7.70 10.57
CA LYS A 297 -13.67 8.34 11.65
C LYS A 297 -14.84 7.44 12.08
N GLU A 298 -14.81 6.98 13.32
CA GLU A 298 -15.96 6.30 13.92
C GLU A 298 -17.10 7.30 14.14
N GLN A 299 -18.31 6.90 13.76
CA GLN A 299 -19.51 7.72 13.95
C GLN A 299 -19.99 7.66 15.41
N LYS A 300 -20.70 8.71 15.87
CA LYS A 300 -21.28 8.75 17.23
C LYS A 300 -22.11 7.47 17.49
N GLY A 301 -21.80 6.77 18.58
CA GLY A 301 -22.44 5.49 18.91
C GLY A 301 -22.00 4.32 18.00
N GLY A 302 -20.77 4.35 17.46
CA GLY A 302 -20.28 3.34 16.54
C GLY A 302 -20.38 1.91 17.04
N PHE A 303 -20.06 1.66 18.31
CA PHE A 303 -20.23 0.33 18.92
C PHE A 303 -21.70 -0.13 18.90
N ALA A 304 -22.63 0.72 19.36
CA ALA A 304 -24.06 0.38 19.35
C ALA A 304 -24.57 0.09 17.93
N ARG A 305 -24.16 0.91 16.95
CA ARG A 305 -24.51 0.68 15.53
C ARG A 305 -23.94 -0.65 15.02
N TYR A 306 -22.70 -0.99 15.39
CA TYR A 306 -22.09 -2.26 15.00
C TYR A 306 -22.80 -3.46 15.64
N LEU A 307 -23.16 -3.36 16.91
CA LEU A 307 -23.95 -4.36 17.63
C LEU A 307 -25.32 -4.55 16.98
N THR A 308 -26.05 -3.45 16.71
CA THR A 308 -27.34 -3.49 16.02
C THR A 308 -27.21 -4.15 14.64
N MET A 309 -26.17 -3.79 13.86
CA MET A 309 -25.89 -4.43 12.58
C MET A 309 -25.66 -5.94 12.76
N GLY A 310 -24.89 -6.34 13.77
CA GLY A 310 -24.60 -7.75 14.06
C GLY A 310 -25.82 -8.56 14.39
N VAL A 311 -26.71 -8.00 15.21
CA VAL A 311 -27.99 -8.65 15.61
C VAL A 311 -28.97 -8.71 14.42
N ILE A 312 -29.17 -7.59 13.72
CA ILE A 312 -30.07 -7.56 12.55
C ILE A 312 -29.59 -8.53 11.45
N ALA A 313 -28.29 -8.67 11.26
CA ALA A 313 -27.74 -9.53 10.23
C ALA A 313 -27.87 -11.05 10.53
N LEU A 314 -28.36 -11.44 11.70
CA LEU A 314 -28.74 -12.85 11.98
C LEU A 314 -30.02 -13.25 11.22
N ILE A 315 -30.87 -12.29 10.86
CA ILE A 315 -32.17 -12.56 10.19
C ILE A 315 -31.97 -12.87 8.68
N PRO A 316 -31.20 -12.09 7.91
CA PRO A 316 -31.01 -12.33 6.48
C PRO A 316 -30.29 -13.65 6.15
N ASP A 317 -29.44 -14.18 7.05
CA ASP A 317 -28.71 -15.44 6.79
C ASP A 317 -29.71 -16.60 6.56
N SER A 318 -30.75 -16.71 7.42
CA SER A 318 -31.74 -17.74 7.27
C SER A 318 -32.72 -17.45 6.13
N GLY A 319 -33.10 -16.18 5.94
CA GLY A 319 -34.02 -15.76 4.88
C GLY A 319 -33.48 -15.98 3.49
N LEU A 320 -32.21 -15.59 3.24
CA LEU A 320 -31.56 -15.81 1.96
C LEU A 320 -31.39 -17.30 1.64
N LEU A 321 -31.07 -18.12 2.66
CA LEU A 321 -30.97 -19.57 2.48
C LEU A 321 -32.30 -20.18 2.04
N ILE A 322 -33.38 -19.81 2.69
CA ILE A 322 -34.76 -20.27 2.34
C ILE A 322 -35.08 -19.83 0.91
N ILE A 323 -34.87 -18.57 0.55
CA ILE A 323 -35.13 -18.04 -0.79
C ILE A 323 -34.37 -18.86 -1.85
N PHE A 324 -33.08 -19.11 -1.63
CA PHE A 324 -32.28 -19.83 -2.62
C PHE A 324 -32.63 -21.31 -2.73
N VAL A 325 -32.97 -21.96 -1.64
CA VAL A 325 -33.35 -23.40 -1.62
C VAL A 325 -34.78 -23.60 -2.12
N GLU A 326 -35.75 -22.88 -1.53
CA GLU A 326 -37.16 -23.11 -1.82
C GLU A 326 -37.62 -22.52 -3.16
N PHE A 327 -37.24 -21.29 -3.44
CA PHE A 327 -37.65 -20.59 -4.66
C PHE A 327 -36.62 -20.71 -5.79
N GLY A 328 -35.33 -20.63 -5.46
CA GLY A 328 -34.25 -20.74 -6.46
C GLY A 328 -33.93 -22.19 -6.85
N LYS A 329 -34.43 -23.18 -6.10
CA LYS A 329 -34.16 -24.62 -6.30
C LYS A 329 -32.68 -24.95 -6.34
N LEU A 330 -31.83 -24.14 -5.69
CA LEU A 330 -30.39 -24.36 -5.65
C LEU A 330 -30.03 -25.49 -4.65
N PRO A 331 -28.99 -26.27 -4.94
CA PRO A 331 -28.43 -27.22 -3.96
C PRO A 331 -28.05 -26.48 -2.67
N TYR A 332 -28.39 -27.07 -1.51
CA TYR A 332 -28.21 -26.46 -0.18
C TYR A 332 -26.81 -25.82 0.04
N VAL A 333 -25.75 -26.54 -0.34
CA VAL A 333 -24.36 -26.05 -0.18
C VAL A 333 -24.11 -24.77 -0.99
N LEU A 334 -24.60 -24.70 -2.23
CA LEU A 334 -24.49 -23.54 -3.09
C LEU A 334 -25.32 -22.37 -2.57
N ALA A 335 -26.57 -22.67 -2.13
CA ALA A 335 -27.45 -21.66 -1.51
C ALA A 335 -26.83 -21.05 -0.26
N ALA A 336 -26.27 -21.89 0.62
CA ALA A 336 -25.58 -21.43 1.84
C ALA A 336 -24.34 -20.57 1.52
N ALA A 337 -23.51 -20.98 0.56
CA ALA A 337 -22.35 -20.21 0.14
C ALA A 337 -22.74 -18.82 -0.41
N LEU A 338 -23.78 -18.75 -1.25
CA LEU A 338 -24.28 -17.48 -1.79
C LEU A 338 -24.87 -16.60 -0.69
N ALA A 339 -25.65 -17.15 0.23
CA ALA A 339 -26.21 -16.40 1.38
C ALA A 339 -25.10 -15.78 2.24
N ILE A 340 -24.05 -16.54 2.56
CA ILE A 340 -22.87 -16.07 3.32
C ILE A 340 -22.18 -14.91 2.58
N VAL A 341 -21.93 -15.05 1.27
CA VAL A 341 -21.26 -14.01 0.49
C VAL A 341 -22.08 -12.73 0.43
N ILE A 342 -23.38 -12.82 0.16
CA ILE A 342 -24.28 -11.66 0.08
C ILE A 342 -24.35 -10.95 1.44
N ASN A 343 -24.56 -11.70 2.52
CA ASN A 343 -24.63 -11.12 3.85
C ASN A 343 -23.29 -10.49 4.27
N PHE A 344 -22.16 -11.11 3.93
CA PHE A 344 -20.83 -10.55 4.15
C PHE A 344 -20.66 -9.19 3.46
N ILE A 345 -21.01 -9.09 2.16
CA ILE A 345 -20.94 -7.83 1.41
C ILE A 345 -21.87 -6.78 2.04
N PHE A 346 -23.08 -7.15 2.40
CA PHE A 346 -24.05 -6.26 3.04
C PHE A 346 -23.54 -5.72 4.38
N ARG A 347 -23.00 -6.58 5.24
CA ARG A 347 -22.37 -6.19 6.52
C ARG A 347 -21.20 -5.25 6.31
N PHE A 348 -20.36 -5.52 5.33
CA PHE A 348 -19.23 -4.64 5.01
C PHE A 348 -19.69 -3.24 4.56
N LEU A 349 -20.69 -3.16 3.68
CA LEU A 349 -21.23 -1.89 3.19
C LEU A 349 -21.86 -1.07 4.31
N ILE A 350 -22.63 -1.70 5.21
CA ILE A 350 -23.20 -1.04 6.38
C ILE A 350 -22.09 -0.58 7.34
N ALA A 351 -21.13 -1.43 7.67
CA ALA A 351 -20.02 -1.08 8.52
C ALA A 351 -19.27 0.15 7.97
N ARG A 352 -18.98 0.14 6.67
CA ARG A 352 -18.26 1.22 5.96
C ARG A 352 -19.02 2.54 5.89
N SER A 353 -20.34 2.51 5.80
CA SER A 353 -21.16 3.73 5.60
C SER A 353 -21.77 4.25 6.89
N TRP A 354 -22.18 3.37 7.79
CA TRP A 354 -22.95 3.71 8.98
C TRP A 354 -22.14 3.73 10.28
N VAL A 355 -21.15 2.82 10.42
CA VAL A 355 -20.31 2.75 11.62
C VAL A 355 -19.04 3.59 11.45
N TRP A 356 -18.33 3.44 10.32
CA TRP A 356 -17.10 4.16 10.01
C TRP A 356 -17.21 4.96 8.72
N LYS A 357 -16.65 6.18 8.71
CA LYS A 357 -16.54 7.01 7.50
C LYS A 357 -15.08 7.29 7.17
N SER A 358 -14.71 7.14 5.91
CA SER A 358 -13.39 7.51 5.43
C SER A 358 -13.16 9.01 5.60
N LYS A 359 -11.96 9.40 6.07
CA LYS A 359 -11.55 10.83 6.17
C LYS A 359 -11.66 11.57 4.83
N SER A 360 -11.58 10.84 3.71
CA SER A 360 -11.75 11.40 2.37
C SER A 360 -13.18 11.85 2.03
N SER A 361 -14.21 11.32 2.73
CA SER A 361 -15.62 11.71 2.51
C SER A 361 -16.05 12.94 3.33
N ALA A 362 -15.20 13.44 4.22
CA ALA A 362 -15.52 14.56 5.11
C ALA A 362 -15.15 15.94 4.54
N LYS A 363 -14.65 15.99 3.29
CA LYS A 363 -14.40 17.24 2.53
C LYS A 363 -15.20 17.21 1.22
N LYS A 364 -16.50 17.20 1.34
CA LYS A 364 -17.44 17.67 0.31
C LYS A 364 -18.39 18.64 0.98
#